data_bb1731ad862c9f2e11744228ab65be24
#
_entry.id   bb1731ad862c9f2e11744228ab65be24
#
_cell.length_a   1.000
_cell.length_b   1.000
_cell.length_c   1.000
_cell.angle_alpha   90.00
_cell.angle_beta   90.00
_cell.angle_gamma   90.00
#
_symmetry.space_group_name_H-M   'P 1'
#
loop_
_entity.id
_entity.type
_entity.pdbx_description
1 polymer ?
#
loop_
_entity_poly.entity_id
_entity_poly.type
_entity_poly.pdbx_seq_one_letter_code
_entity_poly.pdbx_strand_id
1 'polypeptide(L)'
;MAQEKLAKGARSAARLAAVQALYQMSLTGVSADAVIGEFVEHRFGYEIDGLVYEGADRAFFEDLVRGTTVRDAEITAHVYEALSKDRTLDRLERILAAALRAGAYELVARIDIPARVVISEYVDVAHAFFEGPQPGFVNGVLDKLAHQLRSAEMAGKTQKGVA
;
A
#
# COMPACT_ATOMS: atom_id res chain seq x y z
N MET A 1 -5.79 -6.18 20.10
CA MET A 1 -5.09 -7.17 19.29
C MET A 1 -4.82 -6.69 17.90
N ALA A 2 -5.83 -6.42 17.07
CA ALA A 2 -5.63 -5.80 15.76
C ALA A 2 -4.95 -4.44 15.88
N GLN A 3 -5.31 -3.65 16.88
CA GLN A 3 -4.72 -2.34 17.14
C GLN A 3 -3.24 -2.43 17.51
N GLU A 4 -2.86 -3.39 18.35
CA GLU A 4 -1.45 -3.60 18.69
C GLU A 4 -0.63 -3.97 17.46
N LYS A 5 -1.18 -4.81 16.61
CA LYS A 5 -0.51 -5.21 15.37
C LYS A 5 -0.34 -4.03 14.42
N LEU A 6 -1.35 -3.17 14.32
CA LEU A 6 -1.32 -1.99 13.44
C LEU A 6 -0.41 -0.89 13.96
N ALA A 7 -0.26 -0.77 15.28
CA ALA A 7 0.62 0.22 15.90
C ALA A 7 2.10 -0.20 15.90
N LYS A 8 2.40 -1.34 15.36
CA LYS A 8 3.69 -2.04 15.50
C LYS A 8 4.85 -1.45 14.72
N GLY A 9 4.80 -0.29 14.23
CA GLY A 9 5.91 0.39 13.59
C GLY A 9 5.43 1.63 12.90
N ALA A 10 6.30 2.63 12.90
CA ALA A 10 5.98 3.93 12.33
C ALA A 10 5.65 3.85 10.84
N ARG A 11 6.37 2.98 10.11
CA ARG A 11 6.11 2.81 8.67
C ARG A 11 4.85 2.00 8.39
N SER A 12 4.56 1.00 9.22
CA SER A 12 3.30 0.25 9.08
C SER A 12 2.10 1.16 9.28
N ALA A 13 2.15 2.03 10.29
CA ALA A 13 1.09 3.02 10.52
C ALA A 13 0.98 4.01 9.37
N ALA A 14 2.12 4.44 8.81
CA ALA A 14 2.14 5.34 7.66
C ALA A 14 1.50 4.70 6.41
N ARG A 15 1.74 3.41 6.19
CA ARG A 15 1.13 2.70 5.06
C ARG A 15 -0.39 2.61 5.21
N LEU A 16 -0.85 2.27 6.40
CA LEU A 16 -2.29 2.24 6.69
C LEU A 16 -2.93 3.60 6.41
N ALA A 17 -2.30 4.66 6.91
CA ALA A 17 -2.78 6.03 6.69
C ALA A 17 -2.76 6.41 5.21
N ALA A 18 -1.70 6.03 4.48
CA ALA A 18 -1.58 6.35 3.05
C ALA A 18 -2.70 5.68 2.24
N VAL A 19 -3.01 4.42 2.53
CA VAL A 19 -4.09 3.72 1.84
C VAL A 19 -5.43 4.42 2.11
N GLN A 20 -5.69 4.81 3.36
CA GLN A 20 -6.89 5.57 3.71
C GLN A 20 -6.94 6.91 2.98
N ALA A 21 -5.81 7.62 2.91
CA ALA A 21 -5.74 8.92 2.23
C ALA A 21 -6.01 8.77 0.73
N LEU A 22 -5.40 7.79 0.08
CA LEU A 22 -5.62 7.53 -1.35
C LEU A 22 -7.07 7.13 -1.63
N TYR A 23 -7.65 6.34 -0.73
CA TYR A 23 -9.06 5.99 -0.80
C TYR A 23 -9.95 7.25 -0.75
N GLN A 24 -9.69 8.13 0.22
CA GLN A 24 -10.44 9.37 0.37
C GLN A 24 -10.31 10.26 -0.87
N MET A 25 -9.12 10.36 -1.45
CA MET A 25 -8.92 11.09 -2.70
C MET A 25 -9.75 10.51 -3.83
N SER A 26 -9.83 9.19 -3.91
CA SER A 26 -10.63 8.54 -4.97
C SER A 26 -12.11 8.80 -4.82
N LEU A 27 -12.59 9.00 -3.60
CA LEU A 27 -14.01 9.28 -3.34
C LEU A 27 -14.38 10.74 -3.54
N THR A 28 -13.51 11.65 -3.12
CA THR A 28 -13.85 13.06 -3.01
C THR A 28 -13.19 13.95 -4.07
N GLY A 29 -12.13 13.47 -4.69
CA GLY A 29 -11.36 14.24 -5.66
C GLY A 29 -10.45 15.30 -5.04
N VAL A 30 -10.27 15.29 -3.71
CA VAL A 30 -9.36 16.24 -3.06
C VAL A 30 -7.92 15.99 -3.47
N SER A 31 -7.10 17.04 -3.41
CA SER A 31 -5.69 16.97 -3.78
C SER A 31 -4.86 16.22 -2.73
N ALA A 32 -3.67 15.80 -3.14
CA ALA A 32 -2.72 15.19 -2.22
C ALA A 32 -2.37 16.15 -1.07
N ASP A 33 -2.15 17.43 -1.38
CA ASP A 33 -1.85 18.43 -0.36
C ASP A 33 -2.97 18.54 0.69
N ALA A 34 -4.21 18.57 0.22
CA ALA A 34 -5.36 18.69 1.11
C ALA A 34 -5.52 17.48 2.03
N VAL A 35 -5.41 16.27 1.47
CA VAL A 35 -5.58 15.05 2.26
C VAL A 35 -4.43 14.86 3.24
N ILE A 36 -3.20 15.18 2.82
CA ILE A 36 -2.04 15.09 3.71
C ILE A 36 -2.23 16.04 4.90
N GLY A 37 -2.62 17.28 4.64
CA GLY A 37 -2.87 18.27 5.70
C GLY A 37 -3.92 17.78 6.69
N GLU A 38 -5.01 17.24 6.20
CA GLU A 38 -6.07 16.70 7.06
C GLU A 38 -5.57 15.55 7.94
N PHE A 39 -4.82 14.61 7.37
CA PHE A 39 -4.31 13.48 8.14
C PHE A 39 -3.32 13.93 9.22
N VAL A 40 -2.41 14.83 8.87
CA VAL A 40 -1.41 15.32 9.82
C VAL A 40 -2.07 16.10 10.96
N GLU A 41 -3.07 16.92 10.67
CA GLU A 41 -3.73 17.74 11.68
C GLU A 41 -4.75 16.98 12.53
N HIS A 42 -5.49 16.05 11.92
CA HIS A 42 -6.69 15.49 12.56
C HIS A 42 -6.64 13.99 12.83
N ARG A 43 -5.70 13.27 12.25
CA ARG A 43 -5.67 11.81 12.39
C ARG A 43 -4.43 11.28 13.07
N PHE A 44 -3.27 11.84 12.76
CA PHE A 44 -2.04 11.39 13.39
C PHE A 44 -2.05 11.72 14.87
N GLY A 45 -1.72 10.70 15.69
CA GLY A 45 -1.79 10.82 17.14
C GLY A 45 -3.13 10.41 17.74
N TYR A 46 -4.12 10.07 16.90
CA TYR A 46 -5.46 9.70 17.35
C TYR A 46 -5.84 8.32 16.86
N GLU A 47 -6.75 7.68 17.58
CA GLU A 47 -7.43 6.49 17.13
C GLU A 47 -8.72 6.90 16.42
N ILE A 48 -8.88 6.48 15.17
CA ILE A 48 -10.06 6.79 14.36
C ILE A 48 -10.59 5.48 13.78
N ASP A 49 -11.86 5.18 14.05
CA ASP A 49 -12.55 3.95 13.58
C ASP A 49 -11.77 2.68 13.97
N GLY A 50 -11.16 2.68 15.14
CA GLY A 50 -10.37 1.54 15.61
C GLY A 50 -8.97 1.44 15.04
N LEU A 51 -8.58 2.38 14.19
CA LEU A 51 -7.24 2.41 13.57
C LEU A 51 -6.36 3.42 14.29
N VAL A 52 -5.14 3.00 14.63
CA VAL A 52 -4.20 3.83 15.38
C VAL A 52 -3.13 4.36 14.45
N TYR A 53 -3.03 5.68 14.37
CA TYR A 53 -2.02 6.37 13.57
C TYR A 53 -0.92 6.99 14.42
N GLU A 54 -0.96 6.76 15.72
CA GLU A 54 0.03 7.29 16.66
C GLU A 54 1.42 6.77 16.32
N GLY A 55 2.39 7.70 16.27
CA GLY A 55 3.77 7.33 15.95
C GLY A 55 4.03 7.07 14.48
N ALA A 56 3.06 7.33 13.60
CA ALA A 56 3.27 7.13 12.17
C ALA A 56 4.41 7.99 11.64
N ASP A 57 5.19 7.42 10.72
CA ASP A 57 6.25 8.12 10.01
C ASP A 57 5.62 9.08 8.99
N ARG A 58 5.58 10.36 9.33
CA ARG A 58 4.94 11.40 8.51
C ARG A 58 5.62 11.57 7.16
N ALA A 59 6.93 11.58 7.13
CA ALA A 59 7.68 11.76 5.90
C ALA A 59 7.41 10.58 4.93
N PHE A 60 7.38 9.38 5.45
CA PHE A 60 7.06 8.20 4.66
C PHE A 60 5.61 8.22 4.16
N PHE A 61 4.68 8.63 5.03
CA PHE A 61 3.27 8.81 4.66
C PHE A 61 3.13 9.80 3.49
N GLU A 62 3.78 10.96 3.59
CA GLU A 62 3.71 11.97 2.53
C GLU A 62 4.30 11.45 1.23
N ASP A 63 5.43 10.73 1.30
CA ASP A 63 6.04 10.12 0.12
C ASP A 63 5.09 9.14 -0.57
N LEU A 64 4.42 8.28 0.21
CA LEU A 64 3.48 7.31 -0.35
C LEU A 64 2.31 8.00 -1.05
N VAL A 65 1.71 9.01 -0.42
CA VAL A 65 0.57 9.72 -1.01
C VAL A 65 0.98 10.52 -2.24
N ARG A 66 2.04 11.33 -2.12
CA ARG A 66 2.50 12.17 -3.24
C ARG A 66 3.07 11.34 -4.37
N GLY A 67 3.91 10.38 -4.04
CA GLY A 67 4.57 9.55 -5.05
C GLY A 67 3.58 8.74 -5.85
N THR A 68 2.61 8.11 -5.19
CA THR A 68 1.55 7.36 -5.87
C THR A 68 0.74 8.28 -6.77
N THR A 69 0.43 9.49 -6.29
CA THR A 69 -0.37 10.45 -7.06
C THR A 69 0.38 10.98 -8.27
N VAL A 70 1.63 11.41 -8.10
CA VAL A 70 2.45 11.97 -9.17
C VAL A 70 2.73 10.92 -10.25
N ARG A 71 2.98 9.69 -9.85
CA ARG A 71 3.30 8.59 -10.76
C ARG A 71 2.08 7.72 -11.09
N ASP A 72 0.89 8.26 -10.96
CA ASP A 72 -0.35 7.50 -11.09
C ASP A 72 -0.46 6.72 -12.40
N ALA A 73 -0.15 7.34 -13.53
CA ALA A 73 -0.24 6.67 -14.83
C ALA A 73 0.69 5.45 -14.91
N GLU A 74 1.94 5.62 -14.46
CA GLU A 74 2.93 4.54 -14.43
C GLU A 74 2.51 3.42 -13.46
N ILE A 75 2.10 3.80 -12.27
CA ILE A 75 1.69 2.84 -11.23
C ILE A 75 0.47 2.06 -11.68
N THR A 76 -0.53 2.74 -12.22
CA THR A 76 -1.75 2.11 -12.74
C THR A 76 -1.44 1.11 -13.85
N ALA A 77 -0.54 1.47 -14.77
CA ALA A 77 -0.14 0.57 -15.86
C ALA A 77 0.49 -0.71 -15.32
N HIS A 78 1.38 -0.60 -14.33
CA HIS A 78 1.99 -1.77 -13.71
C HIS A 78 0.96 -2.66 -13.02
N VAL A 79 0.01 -2.08 -12.30
CA VAL A 79 -1.03 -2.86 -11.63
C VAL A 79 -1.90 -3.58 -12.67
N TYR A 80 -2.28 -2.90 -13.76
CA TYR A 80 -3.06 -3.53 -14.83
C TYR A 80 -2.35 -4.74 -15.43
N GLU A 81 -1.05 -4.66 -15.65
CA GLU A 81 -0.28 -5.78 -16.17
C GLU A 81 -0.30 -6.99 -15.24
N ALA A 82 -0.39 -6.76 -13.94
CA ALA A 82 -0.40 -7.82 -12.95
C ALA A 82 -1.80 -8.40 -12.70
N LEU A 83 -2.84 -7.68 -13.07
CA LEU A 83 -4.22 -8.16 -12.90
C LEU A 83 -4.55 -9.17 -13.99
N SER A 84 -5.42 -10.14 -13.68
CA SER A 84 -5.94 -11.05 -14.69
C SER A 84 -6.83 -10.28 -15.67
N LYS A 85 -7.03 -10.83 -16.86
CA LYS A 85 -7.79 -10.19 -17.95
C LYS A 85 -9.22 -9.82 -17.55
N ASP A 86 -9.78 -10.52 -16.59
CA ASP A 86 -11.16 -10.31 -16.13
C ASP A 86 -11.27 -9.20 -15.09
N ARG A 87 -10.15 -8.66 -14.62
CA ARG A 87 -10.15 -7.69 -13.52
C ARG A 87 -9.52 -6.39 -13.97
N THR A 88 -10.14 -5.29 -13.59
CA THR A 88 -9.62 -3.94 -13.81
C THR A 88 -9.68 -3.17 -12.51
N LEU A 89 -8.84 -2.16 -12.35
CA LEU A 89 -8.84 -1.33 -11.15
C LEU A 89 -10.21 -0.68 -10.92
N ASP A 90 -10.89 -0.31 -12.01
CA ASP A 90 -12.21 0.34 -11.92
C ASP A 90 -13.27 -0.55 -11.27
N ARG A 91 -13.11 -1.87 -11.38
CA ARG A 91 -14.06 -2.84 -10.84
C ARG A 91 -13.68 -3.35 -9.47
N LEU A 92 -12.48 -3.00 -8.98
CA LEU A 92 -12.07 -3.35 -7.64
C LEU A 92 -12.68 -2.37 -6.64
N GLU A 93 -12.85 -2.85 -5.42
CA GLU A 93 -13.22 -1.96 -4.32
C GLU A 93 -12.14 -0.87 -4.20
N ARG A 94 -12.57 0.37 -3.95
CA ARG A 94 -11.67 1.53 -3.96
C ARG A 94 -10.53 1.42 -2.96
N ILE A 95 -10.81 0.86 -1.78
CA ILE A 95 -9.77 0.69 -0.76
C ILE A 95 -8.75 -0.37 -1.19
N LEU A 96 -9.21 -1.41 -1.87
CA LEU A 96 -8.35 -2.46 -2.40
C LEU A 96 -7.45 -1.91 -3.51
N ALA A 97 -8.03 -1.13 -4.42
CA ALA A 97 -7.28 -0.45 -5.47
C ALA A 97 -6.22 0.49 -4.88
N ALA A 98 -6.57 1.22 -3.83
CA ALA A 98 -5.65 2.12 -3.14
C ALA A 98 -4.46 1.35 -2.56
N ALA A 99 -4.73 0.19 -1.92
CA ALA A 99 -3.67 -0.65 -1.36
C ALA A 99 -2.72 -1.16 -2.45
N LEU A 100 -3.27 -1.62 -3.57
CA LEU A 100 -2.46 -2.10 -4.70
C LEU A 100 -1.60 -0.99 -5.30
N ARG A 101 -2.16 0.20 -5.46
CA ARG A 101 -1.42 1.35 -6.01
C ARG A 101 -0.28 1.77 -5.09
N ALA A 102 -0.53 1.87 -3.80
CA ALA A 102 0.50 2.23 -2.83
C ALA A 102 1.62 1.18 -2.78
N GLY A 103 1.25 -0.10 -2.76
CA GLY A 103 2.22 -1.19 -2.78
C GLY A 103 3.05 -1.20 -4.05
N ALA A 104 2.41 -0.98 -5.20
CA ALA A 104 3.12 -0.89 -6.48
C ALA A 104 4.09 0.31 -6.48
N TYR A 105 3.68 1.44 -5.93
CA TYR A 105 4.59 2.59 -5.81
C TYR A 105 5.85 2.24 -5.03
N GLU A 106 5.72 1.57 -3.90
CA GLU A 106 6.89 1.16 -3.12
C GLU A 106 7.80 0.22 -3.91
N LEU A 107 7.21 -0.73 -4.63
CA LEU A 107 8.00 -1.66 -5.45
C LEU A 107 8.78 -0.94 -6.54
N VAL A 108 8.19 0.09 -7.15
CA VAL A 108 8.82 0.86 -8.22
C VAL A 108 9.85 1.84 -7.68
N ALA A 109 9.52 2.59 -6.65
CA ALA A 109 10.26 3.77 -6.23
C ALA A 109 11.11 3.57 -4.98
N ARG A 110 10.72 2.70 -4.07
CA ARG A 110 11.43 2.52 -2.81
C ARG A 110 12.25 1.22 -2.84
N ILE A 111 13.28 1.23 -3.66
CA ILE A 111 14.16 0.06 -3.83
C ILE A 111 14.98 -0.23 -2.57
N ASP A 112 15.08 0.72 -1.65
CA ASP A 112 15.69 0.53 -0.34
C ASP A 112 14.88 -0.41 0.57
N ILE A 113 13.60 -0.63 0.26
CA ILE A 113 12.72 -1.49 1.04
C ILE A 113 12.59 -2.84 0.33
N PRO A 114 12.91 -3.96 0.99
CA PRO A 114 12.81 -5.28 0.34
C PRO A 114 11.40 -5.57 -0.16
N ALA A 115 11.30 -6.19 -1.34
CA ALA A 115 10.01 -6.50 -1.95
C ALA A 115 9.11 -7.34 -1.03
N ARG A 116 9.69 -8.32 -0.33
CA ARG A 116 8.94 -9.17 0.59
C ARG A 116 8.34 -8.40 1.76
N VAL A 117 9.03 -7.34 2.21
CA VAL A 117 8.51 -6.46 3.26
C VAL A 117 7.32 -5.67 2.71
N VAL A 118 7.46 -5.11 1.52
CA VAL A 118 6.36 -4.37 0.87
C VAL A 118 5.12 -5.27 0.76
N ILE A 119 5.28 -6.46 0.22
CA ILE A 119 4.15 -7.40 0.03
C ILE A 119 3.48 -7.70 1.37
N SER A 120 4.27 -8.10 2.36
CA SER A 120 3.76 -8.47 3.69
C SER A 120 3.02 -7.31 4.34
N GLU A 121 3.54 -6.10 4.23
CA GLU A 121 2.93 -4.92 4.84
C GLU A 121 1.57 -4.58 4.21
N TYR A 122 1.44 -4.67 2.89
CA TYR A 122 0.15 -4.39 2.25
C TYR A 122 -0.86 -5.52 2.41
N VAL A 123 -0.41 -6.75 2.59
CA VAL A 123 -1.30 -7.84 3.02
C VAL A 123 -1.85 -7.53 4.41
N ASP A 124 -1.02 -7.04 5.32
CA ASP A 124 -1.47 -6.64 6.66
C ASP A 124 -2.46 -5.46 6.59
N VAL A 125 -2.22 -4.48 5.73
CA VAL A 125 -3.17 -3.39 5.50
C VAL A 125 -4.52 -3.95 5.04
N ALA A 126 -4.50 -4.89 4.08
CA ALA A 126 -5.73 -5.51 3.59
C ALA A 126 -6.48 -6.24 4.71
N HIS A 127 -5.77 -6.90 5.62
CA HIS A 127 -6.39 -7.53 6.78
C HIS A 127 -7.07 -6.54 7.71
N ALA A 128 -6.66 -5.28 7.71
CA ALA A 128 -7.30 -4.25 8.52
C ALA A 128 -8.70 -3.87 7.98
N PHE A 129 -8.94 -4.07 6.69
CA PHE A 129 -10.19 -3.65 6.05
C PHE A 129 -11.07 -4.80 5.58
N PHE A 130 -10.53 -5.99 5.40
CA PHE A 130 -11.25 -7.12 4.80
C PHE A 130 -11.05 -8.40 5.58
N GLU A 131 -12.11 -9.19 5.69
CA GLU A 131 -12.07 -10.51 6.32
C GLU A 131 -12.08 -11.66 5.29
N GLY A 132 -12.32 -11.34 4.03
CA GLY A 132 -12.46 -12.33 2.97
C GLY A 132 -11.17 -12.64 2.22
N PRO A 133 -11.26 -12.87 0.91
CA PRO A 133 -10.10 -13.27 0.09
C PRO A 133 -9.17 -12.12 -0.29
N GLN A 134 -9.52 -10.88 0.03
CA GLN A 134 -8.78 -9.71 -0.43
C GLN A 134 -7.30 -9.68 -0.04
N PRO A 135 -6.92 -10.04 1.20
CA PRO A 135 -5.48 -10.09 1.54
C PRO A 135 -4.69 -11.04 0.65
N GLY A 136 -5.24 -12.22 0.35
CA GLY A 136 -4.61 -13.18 -0.57
C GLY A 136 -4.49 -12.62 -1.99
N PHE A 137 -5.50 -11.88 -2.43
CA PHE A 137 -5.48 -11.23 -3.73
C PHE A 137 -4.37 -10.16 -3.80
N VAL A 138 -4.24 -9.33 -2.77
CA VAL A 138 -3.16 -8.33 -2.67
C VAL A 138 -1.81 -9.03 -2.73
N ASN A 139 -1.65 -10.12 -1.97
CA ASN A 139 -0.41 -10.89 -1.99
C ASN A 139 -0.06 -11.36 -3.41
N GLY A 140 -1.03 -11.94 -4.10
CA GLY A 140 -0.81 -12.47 -5.46
C GLY A 140 -0.43 -11.38 -6.46
N VAL A 141 -1.14 -10.25 -6.46
CA VAL A 141 -0.87 -9.14 -7.40
C VAL A 141 0.50 -8.53 -7.13
N LEU A 142 0.81 -8.22 -5.87
CA LEU A 142 2.09 -7.59 -5.53
C LEU A 142 3.26 -8.54 -5.72
N ASP A 143 3.09 -9.84 -5.47
CA ASP A 143 4.12 -10.83 -5.76
C ASP A 143 4.44 -10.88 -7.25
N LYS A 144 3.42 -10.89 -8.10
CA LYS A 144 3.59 -10.87 -9.54
C LYS A 144 4.31 -9.61 -9.99
N LEU A 145 3.93 -8.45 -9.46
CA LEU A 145 4.61 -7.18 -9.72
C LEU A 145 6.07 -7.22 -9.29
N ALA A 146 6.35 -7.77 -8.12
CA ALA A 146 7.72 -7.87 -7.62
C ALA A 146 8.60 -8.72 -8.54
N HIS A 147 8.07 -9.81 -9.06
CA HIS A 147 8.80 -10.64 -10.02
C HIS A 147 9.09 -9.91 -11.32
N GLN A 148 8.19 -9.02 -11.75
CA GLN A 148 8.38 -8.22 -12.96
C GLN A 148 9.35 -7.03 -12.73
N LEU A 149 9.20 -6.33 -11.61
CA LEU A 149 9.92 -5.09 -11.35
C LEU A 149 11.26 -5.30 -10.64
N ARG A 150 11.37 -6.37 -9.89
CA ARG A 150 12.56 -6.69 -9.08
C ARG A 150 12.98 -8.13 -9.29
N SER A 151 13.09 -8.52 -10.54
CA SER A 151 13.37 -9.92 -10.93
C SER A 151 14.65 -10.46 -10.29
N ALA A 152 15.71 -9.66 -10.23
CA ALA A 152 16.97 -10.09 -9.62
C ALA A 152 16.83 -10.35 -8.12
N GLU A 153 16.14 -9.48 -7.42
CA GLU A 153 15.87 -9.64 -5.98
C GLU A 153 15.06 -10.90 -5.71
N MET A 154 14.00 -11.11 -6.49
CA MET A 154 13.11 -12.25 -6.31
C MET A 154 13.79 -13.58 -6.68
N ALA A 155 14.63 -13.57 -7.70
CA ALA A 155 15.42 -14.75 -8.10
C ALA A 155 16.46 -15.12 -7.01
N GLY A 156 17.13 -14.11 -6.43
CA GLY A 156 18.07 -14.33 -5.35
C GLY A 156 17.42 -14.94 -4.12
N LYS A 157 16.21 -14.50 -3.80
CA LYS A 157 15.41 -15.07 -2.71
C LYS A 157 15.11 -16.55 -2.97
N THR A 158 14.74 -16.89 -4.20
CA THR A 158 14.44 -18.27 -4.58
C THR A 158 15.67 -19.17 -4.43
N GLN A 159 16.83 -18.69 -4.88
CA GLN A 159 18.10 -19.41 -4.77
C GLN A 159 18.47 -19.66 -3.31
N LYS A 160 18.30 -18.67 -2.44
CA LYS A 160 18.56 -18.82 -1.02
C LYS A 160 17.62 -19.83 -0.36
N GLY A 161 16.39 -19.90 -0.84
CA GLY A 161 15.42 -20.86 -0.34
C GLY A 161 15.74 -22.31 -0.72
N VAL A 162 16.48 -22.52 -1.79
CA VAL A 162 16.89 -23.83 -2.28
C VAL A 162 18.18 -24.30 -1.58
N ALA A 163 18.99 -23.38 -1.19
CA ALA A 163 20.23 -23.68 -0.49
C ALA A 163 19.98 -23.97 0.99
#